data_d5b1cbc1a98704b3c8dea94d42d77bd0
#
_entry.id   d5b1cbc1a98704b3c8dea94d42d77bd0
#
_cell.length_a   1.000
_cell.length_b   1.000
_cell.length_c   1.000
_cell.angle_alpha   90.00
_cell.angle_beta   90.00
_cell.angle_gamma   90.00
#
_symmetry.space_group_name_H-M   'P 1'
#
loop_
_entity.id
_entity.type
_entity.pdbx_description
1 polymer ?
#
loop_
_entity_poly.entity_id
_entity_poly.type
_entity_poly.pdbx_seq_one_letter_code
_entity_poly.pdbx_strand_id
1 'polypeptide(L)'
;MFNYDPHKQYPKETESRVVIRFQDCDPLRHLNNAKYFDYFFNAREDQVPKLYGLEIIDLIRVYKAAWVVYNHNISYVKPAMVGDWVRIYSRILWYNANTILVEYYLTDDSKTQLKTLLWSTMRYVTLEDGRSSDHAGAVVDFLEATSLHLDPSSLDIRERVKQLKRELEQGG
;
A
#
# COMPACT_ATOMS: atom_id res chain seq x y z
N MET A 1 -11.90 3.32 18.43
CA MET A 1 -12.38 4.33 17.46
C MET A 1 -11.19 5.12 16.98
N PHE A 2 -10.96 5.17 15.68
CA PHE A 2 -9.89 6.02 15.13
C PHE A 2 -10.14 7.49 15.54
N ASN A 3 -9.16 8.08 16.18
CA ASN A 3 -9.17 9.48 16.55
C ASN A 3 -7.90 10.11 15.98
N TYR A 4 -8.06 10.95 14.96
CA TYR A 4 -6.93 11.69 14.40
C TYR A 4 -6.39 12.67 15.45
N ASP A 5 -5.09 12.56 15.73
CA ASP A 5 -4.38 13.48 16.63
C ASP A 5 -3.55 14.46 15.78
N PRO A 6 -3.93 15.75 15.69
CA PRO A 6 -3.22 16.74 14.89
C PRO A 6 -1.81 17.05 15.40
N HIS A 7 -1.47 16.65 16.62
CA HIS A 7 -0.14 16.85 17.21
C HIS A 7 0.81 15.68 16.97
N LYS A 8 0.29 14.53 16.48
CA LYS A 8 1.08 13.35 16.16
C LYS A 8 1.63 13.45 14.74
N GLN A 9 2.94 13.21 14.59
CA GLN A 9 3.52 12.99 13.26
C GLN A 9 3.21 11.57 12.78
N TYR A 10 2.53 11.46 11.65
CA TYR A 10 2.22 10.19 11.02
C TYR A 10 3.25 9.91 9.91
N PRO A 11 3.88 8.71 9.90
CA PRO A 11 4.78 8.34 8.81
C PRO A 11 4.00 8.28 7.49
N LYS A 12 4.61 8.76 6.41
CA LYS A 12 3.99 8.70 5.07
C LYS A 12 4.19 7.35 4.39
N GLU A 13 5.03 6.51 4.94
CA GLU A 13 5.34 5.18 4.44
C GLU A 13 5.36 4.16 5.58
N THR A 14 4.90 2.95 5.30
CA THR A 14 5.00 1.80 6.20
C THR A 14 6.08 0.85 5.70
N GLU A 15 6.72 0.11 6.60
CA GLU A 15 7.69 -0.94 6.27
C GLU A 15 7.36 -2.22 7.05
N SER A 16 7.40 -3.36 6.38
CA SER A 16 7.32 -4.70 6.98
C SER A 16 8.42 -5.59 6.44
N ARG A 17 8.95 -6.49 7.28
CA ARG A 17 9.92 -7.50 6.90
C ARG A 17 9.25 -8.87 6.98
N VAL A 18 9.27 -9.62 5.88
CA VAL A 18 8.62 -10.94 5.79
C VAL A 18 9.49 -11.93 5.04
N VAL A 19 9.25 -13.23 5.23
CA VAL A 19 9.92 -14.29 4.47
C VAL A 19 8.97 -14.86 3.42
N ILE A 20 9.47 -15.12 2.20
CA ILE A 20 8.71 -15.77 1.14
C ILE A 20 8.50 -17.24 1.49
N ARG A 21 7.25 -17.66 1.66
CA ARG A 21 6.87 -19.00 2.09
C ARG A 21 6.86 -19.98 0.92
N PHE A 22 7.27 -21.22 1.17
CA PHE A 22 7.28 -22.31 0.18
C PHE A 22 5.91 -22.53 -0.48
N GLN A 23 4.86 -22.50 0.30
CA GLN A 23 3.48 -22.74 -0.16
C GLN A 23 2.93 -21.67 -1.11
N ASP A 24 3.56 -20.50 -1.14
CA ASP A 24 3.16 -19.35 -1.97
C ASP A 24 3.95 -19.27 -3.27
N CYS A 25 4.87 -20.23 -3.51
CA CYS A 25 5.75 -20.24 -4.66
C CYS A 25 5.24 -21.15 -5.78
N ASP A 26 5.62 -20.82 -6.99
CA ASP A 26 5.42 -21.63 -8.19
C ASP A 26 6.49 -22.76 -8.31
N PRO A 27 6.39 -23.67 -9.30
CA PRO A 27 7.39 -24.72 -9.55
C PRO A 27 8.81 -24.21 -9.83
N LEU A 28 8.97 -22.94 -10.25
CA LEU A 28 10.27 -22.30 -10.43
C LEU A 28 10.86 -21.75 -9.14
N ARG A 29 10.17 -21.97 -8.01
CA ARG A 29 10.50 -21.47 -6.68
C ARG A 29 10.41 -19.94 -6.55
N HIS A 30 9.71 -19.29 -7.48
CA HIS A 30 9.37 -17.86 -7.41
C HIS A 30 8.07 -17.66 -6.66
N LEU A 31 7.95 -16.56 -5.93
CA LEU A 31 6.67 -16.15 -5.40
C LEU A 31 5.65 -16.05 -6.55
N ASN A 32 4.55 -16.80 -6.44
CA ASN A 32 3.51 -16.80 -7.46
C ASN A 32 2.95 -15.38 -7.66
N ASN A 33 2.73 -14.98 -8.91
CA ASN A 33 2.28 -13.64 -9.26
C ASN A 33 0.99 -13.22 -8.53
N ALA A 34 0.05 -14.14 -8.31
CA ALA A 34 -1.17 -13.87 -7.57
C ALA A 34 -0.93 -13.65 -6.06
N LYS A 35 0.16 -14.25 -5.52
CA LYS A 35 0.47 -14.19 -4.09
C LYS A 35 1.10 -12.86 -3.65
N TYR A 36 1.66 -12.06 -4.56
CA TYR A 36 2.15 -10.73 -4.22
C TYR A 36 1.10 -9.84 -3.57
N PHE A 37 -0.17 -9.97 -3.98
CA PHE A 37 -1.27 -9.21 -3.38
C PHE A 37 -1.48 -9.57 -1.90
N ASP A 38 -1.43 -10.86 -1.55
CA ASP A 38 -1.56 -11.31 -0.16
C ASP A 38 -0.45 -10.69 0.72
N TYR A 39 0.79 -10.69 0.23
CA TYR A 39 1.93 -10.11 0.94
C TYR A 39 1.78 -8.59 1.13
N PHE A 40 1.38 -7.87 0.09
CA PHE A 40 1.20 -6.42 0.15
C PHE A 40 0.06 -6.02 1.09
N PHE A 41 -1.08 -6.67 0.98
CA PHE A 41 -2.26 -6.31 1.77
C PHE A 41 -2.10 -6.71 3.23
N ASN A 42 -1.58 -7.90 3.52
CA ASN A 42 -1.30 -8.33 4.88
C ASN A 42 -0.30 -7.38 5.57
N ALA A 43 0.79 -6.99 4.88
CA ALA A 43 1.75 -6.05 5.42
C ALA A 43 1.10 -4.70 5.78
N ARG A 44 0.22 -4.17 4.91
CA ARG A 44 -0.49 -2.92 5.18
C ARG A 44 -1.52 -3.07 6.29
N GLU A 45 -2.29 -4.15 6.29
CA GLU A 45 -3.28 -4.46 7.33
C GLU A 45 -2.63 -4.54 8.72
N ASP A 46 -1.44 -5.14 8.82
CA ASP A 46 -0.66 -5.20 10.05
C ASP A 46 -0.10 -3.83 10.50
N GLN A 47 0.32 -2.99 9.57
CA GLN A 47 1.02 -1.74 9.87
C GLN A 47 0.08 -0.55 10.11
N VAL A 48 -1.04 -0.48 9.40
CA VAL A 48 -1.97 0.66 9.50
C VAL A 48 -2.50 0.84 10.94
N PRO A 49 -2.98 -0.20 11.65
CA PRO A 49 -3.37 -0.05 13.04
C PRO A 49 -2.21 0.34 13.97
N LYS A 50 -1.03 -0.25 13.77
CA LYS A 50 0.14 0.00 14.64
C LYS A 50 0.67 1.42 14.52
N LEU A 51 0.79 1.93 13.30
CA LEU A 51 1.39 3.24 13.04
C LEU A 51 0.40 4.39 13.17
N TYR A 52 -0.82 4.16 12.73
CA TYR A 52 -1.83 5.21 12.62
C TYR A 52 -2.95 5.09 13.65
N GLY A 53 -3.14 3.94 14.29
CA GLY A 53 -4.29 3.66 15.16
C GLY A 53 -5.60 3.53 14.38
N LEU A 54 -5.53 3.35 13.06
CA LEU A 54 -6.69 3.21 12.18
C LEU A 54 -6.96 1.73 11.92
N GLU A 55 -8.04 1.22 12.47
CA GLU A 55 -8.51 -0.13 12.16
C GLU A 55 -9.64 -0.08 11.11
N ILE A 56 -9.56 -0.95 10.11
CA ILE A 56 -10.58 -1.03 9.04
C ILE A 56 -11.97 -1.27 9.63
N ILE A 57 -12.05 -2.09 10.69
CA ILE A 57 -13.31 -2.36 11.37
C ILE A 57 -13.95 -1.11 11.99
N ASP A 58 -13.13 -0.14 12.41
CA ASP A 58 -13.65 1.13 12.93
C ASP A 58 -14.25 1.99 11.82
N LEU A 59 -13.67 1.99 10.61
CA LEU A 59 -14.28 2.64 9.44
C LEU A 59 -15.66 2.06 9.15
N ILE A 60 -15.76 0.73 9.13
CA ILE A 60 -17.02 0.00 8.90
C ILE A 60 -18.06 0.35 9.96
N ARG A 61 -17.67 0.35 11.23
CA ARG A 61 -18.60 0.59 12.35
C ARG A 61 -19.08 2.04 12.44
N VAL A 62 -18.16 2.99 12.26
CA VAL A 62 -18.42 4.42 12.46
C VAL A 62 -19.01 5.07 11.24
N TYR A 63 -18.37 4.90 10.10
CA TYR A 63 -18.72 5.59 8.86
C TYR A 63 -19.63 4.78 7.95
N LYS A 64 -19.88 3.47 8.26
CA LYS A 64 -20.65 2.56 7.39
C LYS A 64 -20.14 2.56 5.96
N ALA A 65 -18.82 2.68 5.81
CA ALA A 65 -18.16 2.79 4.52
C ALA A 65 -16.80 2.06 4.57
N ALA A 66 -16.27 1.75 3.41
CA ALA A 66 -14.95 1.10 3.27
C ALA A 66 -14.31 1.47 1.92
N TRP A 67 -12.98 1.31 1.84
CA TRP A 67 -12.31 1.34 0.56
C TRP A 67 -12.43 -0.01 -0.13
N VAL A 68 -12.89 0.00 -1.38
CA VAL A 68 -12.90 -1.17 -2.26
C VAL A 68 -11.93 -0.95 -3.41
N VAL A 69 -11.15 -1.98 -3.71
CA VAL A 69 -10.23 -1.93 -4.85
C VAL A 69 -11.04 -1.93 -6.15
N TYR A 70 -10.68 -1.03 -7.05
CA TYR A 70 -11.30 -0.99 -8.36
C TYR A 70 -10.30 -1.16 -9.51
N ASN A 71 -9.01 -0.92 -9.26
CA ASN A 71 -7.96 -1.14 -10.25
C ASN A 71 -6.63 -1.48 -9.60
N HIS A 72 -5.89 -2.37 -10.26
CA HIS A 72 -4.50 -2.68 -9.96
C HIS A 72 -3.63 -2.47 -11.18
N ASN A 73 -2.45 -1.87 -10.98
CA ASN A 73 -1.38 -1.81 -11.96
C ASN A 73 -0.10 -2.32 -11.31
N ILE A 74 0.40 -3.48 -11.76
CA ILE A 74 1.55 -4.15 -11.15
C ILE A 74 2.69 -4.32 -12.16
N SER A 75 3.92 -4.09 -11.70
CA SER A 75 5.16 -4.33 -12.44
C SER A 75 6.03 -5.32 -11.70
N TYR A 76 6.19 -6.51 -12.25
CA TYR A 76 7.15 -7.51 -11.76
C TYR A 76 8.53 -7.19 -12.33
N VAL A 77 9.48 -6.86 -11.46
CA VAL A 77 10.82 -6.35 -11.85
C VAL A 77 11.87 -7.44 -11.74
N LYS A 78 11.89 -8.15 -10.60
CA LYS A 78 12.74 -9.29 -10.31
C LYS A 78 11.97 -10.29 -9.44
N PRO A 79 12.18 -11.60 -9.60
CA PRO A 79 11.51 -12.58 -8.77
C PRO A 79 11.93 -12.46 -7.30
N ALA A 80 10.98 -12.72 -6.40
CA ALA A 80 11.26 -13.05 -5.01
C ALA A 80 11.29 -14.57 -4.89
N MET A 81 12.34 -15.14 -4.31
CA MET A 81 12.55 -16.58 -4.25
C MET A 81 12.04 -17.15 -2.93
N VAL A 82 11.72 -18.44 -2.94
CA VAL A 82 11.37 -19.16 -1.70
C VAL A 82 12.50 -19.01 -0.67
N GLY A 83 12.14 -18.63 0.55
CA GLY A 83 13.09 -18.42 1.64
C GLY A 83 13.74 -17.04 1.68
N ASP A 84 13.58 -16.21 0.63
CA ASP A 84 14.07 -14.84 0.67
C ASP A 84 13.38 -14.06 1.80
N TRP A 85 14.17 -13.31 2.56
CA TRP A 85 13.66 -12.20 3.35
C TRP A 85 13.51 -10.98 2.46
N VAL A 86 12.34 -10.34 2.55
CA VAL A 86 12.01 -9.18 1.73
C VAL A 86 11.44 -8.06 2.61
N ARG A 87 11.52 -6.84 2.10
CA ARG A 87 10.90 -5.67 2.70
C ARG A 87 9.72 -5.22 1.85
N ILE A 88 8.61 -4.94 2.52
CA ILE A 88 7.37 -4.47 1.89
C ILE A 88 7.08 -3.08 2.42
N TYR A 89 6.86 -2.17 1.48
CA TYR A 89 6.53 -0.79 1.75
C TYR A 89 5.14 -0.46 1.23
N SER A 90 4.43 0.43 1.91
CA SER A 90 3.20 0.99 1.38
C SER A 90 3.04 2.46 1.75
N ARG A 91 2.49 3.25 0.80
CA ARG A 91 2.20 4.67 1.00
C ARG A 91 1.04 5.14 0.13
N ILE A 92 0.36 6.19 0.57
CA ILE A 92 -0.69 6.81 -0.22
C ILE A 92 -0.03 7.87 -1.09
N LEU A 93 -0.10 7.68 -2.42
CA LEU A 93 0.47 8.63 -3.36
C LEU A 93 -0.42 9.87 -3.51
N TRP A 94 -1.72 9.65 -3.55
CA TRP A 94 -2.71 10.66 -3.86
C TRP A 94 -4.10 10.25 -3.35
N TYR A 95 -4.96 11.23 -3.16
CA TYR A 95 -6.39 11.04 -2.88
C TYR A 95 -7.21 12.21 -3.42
N ASN A 96 -8.52 12.00 -3.59
CA ASN A 96 -9.53 13.03 -3.82
C ASN A 96 -10.73 12.82 -2.89
N ALA A 97 -11.89 13.37 -3.22
CA ALA A 97 -13.08 13.27 -2.37
C ALA A 97 -13.45 11.82 -1.99
N ASN A 98 -13.25 10.84 -2.88
CA ASN A 98 -13.73 9.46 -2.68
C ASN A 98 -12.77 8.36 -3.17
N THR A 99 -11.57 8.71 -3.59
CA THR A 99 -10.61 7.75 -4.17
C THR A 99 -9.25 7.95 -3.56
N ILE A 100 -8.52 6.86 -3.34
CA ILE A 100 -7.11 6.86 -2.95
C ILE A 100 -6.28 6.05 -3.95
N LEU A 101 -5.04 6.47 -4.19
CA LEU A 101 -4.03 5.71 -4.90
C LEU A 101 -2.95 5.28 -3.93
N VAL A 102 -2.82 3.97 -3.72
CA VAL A 102 -1.84 3.38 -2.82
C VAL A 102 -0.74 2.71 -3.63
N GLU A 103 0.50 3.06 -3.34
CA GLU A 103 1.70 2.39 -3.85
C GLU A 103 2.17 1.35 -2.84
N TYR A 104 2.47 0.17 -3.35
CA TYR A 104 3.18 -0.88 -2.63
C TYR A 104 4.42 -1.26 -3.42
N TYR A 105 5.53 -1.47 -2.75
CA TYR A 105 6.70 -2.04 -3.40
C TYR A 105 7.42 -3.02 -2.49
N LEU A 106 8.10 -3.98 -3.12
CA LEU A 106 8.82 -5.05 -2.47
C LEU A 106 10.28 -5.00 -2.90
N THR A 107 11.18 -5.05 -1.93
CA THR A 107 12.62 -5.10 -2.14
C THR A 107 13.21 -6.36 -1.54
N ASP A 108 14.49 -6.64 -1.84
CA ASP A 108 15.29 -7.56 -1.05
C ASP A 108 15.48 -7.03 0.39
N ASP A 109 15.97 -7.89 1.29
CA ASP A 109 16.16 -7.53 2.70
C ASP A 109 17.19 -6.41 2.91
N SER A 110 18.19 -6.32 2.04
CA SER A 110 19.22 -5.27 2.06
C SER A 110 18.74 -3.93 1.50
N LYS A 111 17.51 -3.83 0.98
CA LYS A 111 16.91 -2.62 0.40
C LYS A 111 17.65 -2.08 -0.84
N THR A 112 18.34 -2.95 -1.56
CA THR A 112 19.14 -2.56 -2.74
C THR A 112 18.47 -2.90 -4.06
N GLN A 113 17.50 -3.82 -4.06
CA GLN A 113 16.89 -4.37 -5.27
C GLN A 113 15.38 -4.27 -5.24
N LEU A 114 14.78 -3.52 -6.15
CA LEU A 114 13.34 -3.53 -6.36
C LEU A 114 12.92 -4.87 -6.99
N LYS A 115 11.99 -5.57 -6.35
CA LYS A 115 11.40 -6.83 -6.83
C LYS A 115 10.07 -6.59 -7.56
N THR A 116 9.19 -5.77 -6.99
CA THR A 116 7.84 -5.55 -7.52
C THR A 116 7.34 -4.19 -7.11
N LEU A 117 6.57 -3.54 -7.98
CA LEU A 117 5.82 -2.32 -7.71
C LEU A 117 4.35 -2.55 -8.05
N LEU A 118 3.44 -2.21 -7.14
CA LEU A 118 2.00 -2.28 -7.31
C LEU A 118 1.37 -0.93 -6.99
N TRP A 119 0.51 -0.45 -7.87
CA TRP A 119 -0.44 0.63 -7.61
C TRP A 119 -1.84 0.08 -7.50
N SER A 120 -2.53 0.41 -6.41
CA SER A 120 -3.93 0.04 -6.18
C SER A 120 -4.76 1.29 -6.05
N THR A 121 -5.70 1.47 -6.97
CA THR A 121 -6.72 2.51 -6.86
C THR A 121 -7.93 1.94 -6.12
N MET A 122 -8.31 2.61 -5.04
CA MET A 122 -9.44 2.20 -4.20
C MET A 122 -10.46 3.31 -4.12
N ARG A 123 -11.73 2.95 -4.15
CA ARG A 123 -12.84 3.86 -4.03
C ARG A 123 -13.52 3.69 -2.67
N TYR A 124 -13.83 4.80 -2.04
CA TYR A 124 -14.60 4.83 -0.80
C TYR A 124 -16.08 4.68 -1.13
N VAL A 125 -16.72 3.67 -0.55
CA VAL A 125 -18.11 3.32 -0.83
C VAL A 125 -18.89 3.11 0.46
N THR A 126 -20.18 3.42 0.44
CA THR A 126 -21.09 3.06 1.53
C THR A 126 -21.32 1.56 1.54
N LEU A 127 -21.50 0.98 2.71
CA LEU A 127 -21.82 -0.45 2.87
C LEU A 127 -23.32 -0.74 2.64
N GLU A 128 -24.17 0.28 2.67
CA GLU A 128 -25.60 0.12 2.51
C GLU A 128 -25.99 -0.22 1.06
N ASP A 129 -25.42 0.49 0.10
CA ASP A 129 -25.79 0.37 -1.32
C ASP A 129 -24.58 0.22 -2.26
N GLY A 130 -23.34 0.21 -1.72
CA GLY A 130 -22.12 0.07 -2.49
C GLY A 130 -21.77 1.28 -3.36
N ARG A 131 -22.45 2.42 -3.18
CA ARG A 131 -22.21 3.63 -3.97
C ARG A 131 -21.01 4.40 -3.46
N SER A 132 -20.36 5.11 -4.39
CA SER A 132 -19.26 6.02 -4.05
C SER A 132 -19.73 7.08 -3.07
N SER A 133 -18.96 7.30 -2.02
CA SER A 133 -19.22 8.30 -0.98
C SER A 133 -17.95 9.09 -0.73
N ASP A 134 -18.09 10.35 -0.40
CA ASP A 134 -16.93 11.17 -0.04
C ASP A 134 -16.36 10.75 1.31
N HIS A 135 -15.03 10.87 1.44
CA HIS A 135 -14.35 10.68 2.70
C HIS A 135 -14.88 11.67 3.74
N ALA A 136 -15.03 11.24 4.98
CA ALA A 136 -15.62 12.06 6.03
C ALA A 136 -14.71 12.21 7.26
N GLY A 137 -14.78 13.37 7.89
CA GLY A 137 -14.20 13.64 9.21
C GLY A 137 -12.72 13.24 9.32
N ALA A 138 -12.40 12.46 10.34
CA ALA A 138 -11.04 12.02 10.64
C ALA A 138 -10.36 11.20 9.51
N VAL A 139 -11.13 10.65 8.56
CA VAL A 139 -10.58 9.97 7.39
C VAL A 139 -9.88 10.99 6.46
N VAL A 140 -10.50 12.15 6.23
CA VAL A 140 -9.90 13.23 5.43
C VAL A 140 -8.62 13.72 6.10
N ASP A 141 -8.67 13.99 7.40
CA ASP A 141 -7.50 14.45 8.17
C ASP A 141 -6.34 13.44 8.11
N PHE A 142 -6.67 12.14 8.20
CA PHE A 142 -5.69 11.06 8.05
C PHE A 142 -5.07 11.03 6.65
N LEU A 143 -5.88 11.17 5.60
CA LEU A 143 -5.40 11.18 4.21
C LEU A 143 -4.52 12.40 3.94
N GLU A 144 -4.90 13.56 4.46
CA GLU A 144 -4.11 14.79 4.37
C GLU A 144 -2.74 14.64 5.03
N ALA A 145 -2.71 14.06 6.24
CA ALA A 145 -1.47 13.86 6.99
C ALA A 145 -0.54 12.81 6.38
N THR A 146 -1.08 11.77 5.71
CA THR A 146 -0.30 10.60 5.29
C THR A 146 -0.05 10.52 3.79
N SER A 147 -0.78 11.25 2.95
CA SER A 147 -0.58 11.27 1.50
C SER A 147 0.69 12.02 1.10
N LEU A 148 1.30 11.60 -0.01
CA LEU A 148 2.40 12.31 -0.66
C LEU A 148 1.93 13.46 -1.55
N HIS A 149 0.62 13.59 -1.81
CA HIS A 149 -0.01 14.62 -2.64
C HIS A 149 0.58 14.71 -4.06
N LEU A 150 0.96 13.58 -4.66
CA LEU A 150 1.47 13.54 -6.02
C LEU A 150 0.33 13.78 -7.02
N ASP A 151 0.62 14.49 -8.12
CA ASP A 151 -0.34 14.65 -9.20
C ASP A 151 -0.51 13.33 -9.97
N PRO A 152 -1.69 12.68 -9.95
CA PRO A 152 -1.90 11.41 -10.63
C PRO A 152 -1.75 11.50 -12.15
N SER A 153 -1.96 12.68 -12.77
CA SER A 153 -1.78 12.88 -14.21
C SER A 153 -0.30 12.81 -14.64
N SER A 154 0.61 13.03 -13.71
CA SER A 154 2.06 12.94 -13.93
C SER A 154 2.65 11.55 -13.62
N LEU A 155 1.84 10.61 -13.12
CA LEU A 155 2.30 9.30 -12.67
C LEU A 155 2.33 8.30 -13.84
N ASP A 156 3.53 7.79 -14.14
CA ASP A 156 3.74 6.62 -15.01
C ASP A 156 4.46 5.53 -14.21
N ILE A 157 3.89 4.31 -14.18
CA ILE A 157 4.43 3.21 -13.37
C ILE A 157 5.82 2.77 -13.84
N ARG A 158 6.13 2.88 -15.15
CA ARG A 158 7.44 2.49 -15.69
C ARG A 158 8.52 3.48 -15.26
N GLU A 159 8.20 4.78 -15.31
CA GLU A 159 9.11 5.82 -14.82
C GLU A 159 9.28 5.71 -13.29
N ARG A 160 8.22 5.36 -12.56
CA ARG A 160 8.29 5.14 -11.12
C ARG A 160 9.18 3.95 -10.75
N VAL A 161 9.13 2.85 -11.51
CA VAL A 161 10.07 1.72 -11.36
C VAL A 161 11.52 2.17 -11.53
N LYS A 162 11.82 3.01 -12.54
CA LYS A 162 13.18 3.54 -12.76
C LYS A 162 13.62 4.45 -11.62
N GLN A 163 12.72 5.29 -11.13
CA GLN A 163 12.98 6.18 -10.01
C GLN A 163 13.29 5.39 -8.74
N LEU A 164 12.45 4.43 -8.36
CA LEU A 164 12.67 3.59 -7.18
C LEU A 164 13.98 2.79 -7.25
N LYS A 165 14.35 2.28 -8.42
CA LYS A 165 15.64 1.62 -8.60
C LYS A 165 16.81 2.55 -8.27
N ARG A 166 16.76 3.79 -8.77
CA ARG A 166 17.81 4.80 -8.48
C ARG A 166 17.85 5.19 -7.01
N GLU A 167 16.67 5.36 -6.37
CA GLU A 167 16.58 5.67 -4.94
C GLU A 167 17.22 4.56 -4.08
N LEU A 168 16.97 3.28 -4.41
CA LEU A 168 17.54 2.13 -3.72
C LEU A 168 19.05 1.98 -3.94
N GLU A 169 19.57 2.31 -5.13
CA GLU A 169 21.00 2.30 -5.43
C GLU A 169 21.79 3.39 -4.70
N GLN A 170 21.14 4.50 -4.34
CA GLN A 170 21.77 5.64 -3.66
C GLN A 170 21.66 5.56 -2.13
N GLY A 171 20.72 4.77 -1.61
CA GLY A 171 20.46 4.63 -0.17
C GLY A 171 21.10 3.40 0.49
N GLY A 172 21.83 2.58 -0.27
CA GLY A 172 22.49 1.36 0.18
C GLY A 172 23.93 1.59 0.69
#